data_373661b8be730ba211467c90dcea3dc0
#
_entry.id   373661b8be730ba211467c90dcea3dc0
#
_cell.length_a   1.000
_cell.length_b   1.000
_cell.length_c   1.000
_cell.angle_alpha   90.00
_cell.angle_beta   90.00
_cell.angle_gamma   90.00
#
_symmetry.space_group_name_H-M   'P 1'
#
loop_
_entity.id
_entity.type
_entity.pdbx_description
1 polymer ?
#
loop_
_entity_poly.entity_id
_entity_poly.type
_entity_poly.pdbx_seq_one_letter_code
_entity_poly.pdbx_strand_id
1 'polypeptide(L)'
;MSLFPFLKLCYNTFMDIWTSLGAFAFFESERLSFRPLIFLDRFDLHEIVSNPQNLQFFFPATQTQHETDCLLVHYFMKEPLGVWAIVDKELDKMIGVVCFEKIDVQKRTAELGYFLNASYWGRGLMTEAVTCLSDLALTAMGMERIILIAHLENKASIRVAEKSGFKLVSRFKGADRYTRTMRDYLRFEKEENCE
;
A
#
# COMPACT_ATOMS: atom_id res chain seq x y z
N MET A 1 -4.79 -24.98 13.00
CA MET A 1 -6.11 -25.19 12.40
C MET A 1 -6.62 -23.83 11.97
N SER A 2 -6.59 -23.55 10.68
CA SER A 2 -6.93 -22.23 10.12
C SER A 2 -8.45 -22.00 10.16
N LEU A 3 -8.87 -20.92 10.81
CA LEU A 3 -10.27 -20.45 10.91
C LEU A 3 -10.79 -19.79 9.62
N PHE A 4 -9.98 -19.74 8.57
CA PHE A 4 -10.24 -18.98 7.34
C PHE A 4 -11.26 -19.56 6.34
N PRO A 5 -11.62 -20.85 6.31
CA PRO A 5 -12.58 -21.34 5.29
C PRO A 5 -14.02 -20.90 5.53
N PHE A 6 -14.41 -20.58 6.78
CA PHE A 6 -15.80 -20.24 7.11
C PHE A 6 -16.20 -18.78 6.81
N LEU A 7 -15.24 -17.88 6.75
CA LEU A 7 -15.50 -16.47 6.46
C LEU A 7 -15.83 -16.20 4.98
N LYS A 8 -15.38 -17.05 4.08
CA LYS A 8 -15.59 -16.88 2.63
C LYS A 8 -17.06 -17.01 2.18
N LEU A 9 -17.92 -17.69 2.94
CA LEU A 9 -19.30 -17.99 2.50
C LEU A 9 -20.34 -16.95 2.91
N CYS A 10 -20.09 -16.11 3.89
CA CYS A 10 -21.12 -15.19 4.42
C CYS A 10 -20.95 -13.71 4.02
N TYR A 11 -19.81 -13.31 3.48
CA TYR A 11 -19.50 -11.88 3.26
C TYR A 11 -19.72 -11.39 1.82
N ASN A 12 -19.99 -12.26 0.85
CA ASN A 12 -19.88 -11.90 -0.56
C ASN A 12 -21.12 -11.24 -1.19
N THR A 13 -22.16 -10.91 -0.44
CA THR A 13 -23.39 -10.44 -1.10
C THR A 13 -23.78 -8.99 -0.83
N PHE A 14 -23.27 -8.29 0.20
CA PHE A 14 -23.76 -6.94 0.54
C PHE A 14 -22.80 -6.01 1.30
N MET A 15 -21.48 -6.24 1.34
CA MET A 15 -20.59 -5.29 2.02
C MET A 15 -20.17 -4.19 1.06
N ASP A 16 -20.41 -2.93 1.43
CA ASP A 16 -19.81 -1.79 0.74
C ASP A 16 -18.27 -1.76 0.97
N ILE A 17 -17.56 -1.02 0.12
CA ILE A 17 -16.09 -0.99 0.14
C ILE A 17 -15.54 -0.55 1.51
N TRP A 18 -16.17 0.41 2.20
CA TRP A 18 -15.70 0.90 3.49
C TRP A 18 -15.84 -0.14 4.59
N THR A 19 -16.96 -0.86 4.59
CA THR A 19 -17.19 -1.98 5.52
C THR A 19 -16.19 -3.10 5.24
N SER A 20 -15.91 -3.40 3.98
CA SER A 20 -14.88 -4.38 3.59
C SER A 20 -13.48 -3.97 4.05
N LEU A 21 -13.08 -2.71 3.89
CA LEU A 21 -11.80 -2.21 4.40
C LEU A 21 -11.69 -2.36 5.93
N GLY A 22 -12.80 -2.15 6.67
CA GLY A 22 -12.84 -2.38 8.10
C GLY A 22 -12.69 -3.86 8.47
N ALA A 23 -13.37 -4.75 7.75
CA ALA A 23 -13.29 -6.20 7.95
C ALA A 23 -11.88 -6.75 7.67
N PHE A 24 -11.17 -6.18 6.70
CA PHE A 24 -9.80 -6.51 6.34
C PHE A 24 -8.77 -5.52 6.87
N ALA A 25 -9.05 -4.87 8.01
CA ALA A 25 -8.07 -4.03 8.69
C ALA A 25 -6.84 -4.80 9.16
N PHE A 26 -6.98 -6.13 9.37
CA PHE A 26 -5.91 -7.05 9.76
C PHE A 26 -5.89 -8.23 8.80
N PHE A 27 -4.76 -8.47 8.16
CA PHE A 27 -4.51 -9.64 7.32
C PHE A 27 -3.02 -9.98 7.32
N GLU A 28 -2.65 -11.06 6.69
CA GLU A 28 -1.26 -11.51 6.64
C GLU A 28 -0.93 -12.22 5.33
N SER A 29 0.35 -12.19 4.96
CA SER A 29 0.96 -13.01 3.93
C SER A 29 1.92 -14.03 4.56
N GLU A 30 2.78 -14.64 3.78
CA GLU A 30 3.75 -15.61 4.28
C GLU A 30 4.69 -15.00 5.32
N ARG A 31 5.34 -13.87 5.00
CA ARG A 31 6.37 -13.23 5.83
C ARG A 31 5.90 -11.95 6.53
N LEU A 32 4.75 -11.39 6.14
CA LEU A 32 4.29 -10.09 6.58
C LEU A 32 2.94 -10.18 7.27
N SER A 33 2.73 -9.33 8.27
CA SER A 33 1.41 -9.00 8.80
C SER A 33 1.06 -7.54 8.51
N PHE A 34 -0.23 -7.28 8.31
CA PHE A 34 -0.78 -5.98 7.96
C PHE A 34 -1.81 -5.57 8.99
N ARG A 35 -1.69 -4.37 9.50
CA ARG A 35 -2.58 -3.79 10.53
C ARG A 35 -2.64 -2.27 10.40
N PRO A 36 -3.64 -1.61 10.97
CA PRO A 36 -3.61 -0.15 11.11
C PRO A 36 -2.33 0.30 11.82
N LEU A 37 -1.82 1.49 11.44
CA LEU A 37 -0.71 2.10 12.17
C LEU A 37 -1.17 2.51 13.56
N ILE A 38 -0.29 2.34 14.55
CA ILE A 38 -0.48 2.72 15.95
C ILE A 38 0.62 3.69 16.39
N PHE A 39 0.40 4.41 17.47
CA PHE A 39 1.38 5.41 17.94
C PHE A 39 2.73 4.79 18.34
N LEU A 40 2.78 3.52 18.68
CA LEU A 40 4.03 2.80 18.95
C LEU A 40 4.91 2.64 17.70
N ASP A 41 4.36 2.71 16.49
CA ASP A 41 5.12 2.64 15.24
C ASP A 41 5.98 3.89 14.98
N ARG A 42 5.87 4.92 15.82
CA ARG A 42 6.53 6.22 15.63
C ARG A 42 8.04 6.17 15.40
N PHE A 43 8.73 5.25 16.07
CA PHE A 43 10.18 5.11 15.96
C PHE A 43 10.57 4.38 14.68
N ASP A 44 9.87 3.30 14.34
CA ASP A 44 10.08 2.57 13.09
C ASP A 44 9.71 3.45 11.89
N LEU A 45 8.61 4.19 11.99
CA LEU A 45 8.23 5.15 10.96
C LEU A 45 9.29 6.25 10.81
N HIS A 46 9.83 6.79 11.91
CA HIS A 46 10.88 7.80 11.85
C HIS A 46 12.15 7.29 11.16
N GLU A 47 12.57 6.07 11.44
CA GLU A 47 13.70 5.43 10.74
C GLU A 47 13.48 5.44 9.22
N ILE A 48 12.24 5.23 8.77
CA ILE A 48 11.90 5.21 7.35
C ILE A 48 11.82 6.61 6.77
N VAL A 49 11.03 7.51 7.40
CA VAL A 49 10.66 8.80 6.81
C VAL A 49 11.69 9.90 7.05
N SER A 50 12.68 9.68 7.92
CA SER A 50 13.84 10.57 8.06
C SER A 50 14.95 10.30 7.04
N ASN A 51 14.89 9.15 6.35
CA ASN A 51 15.88 8.79 5.34
C ASN A 51 15.39 9.21 3.93
N PRO A 52 16.00 10.21 3.27
CA PRO A 52 15.60 10.67 1.94
C PRO A 52 15.64 9.58 0.87
N GLN A 53 16.47 8.54 1.03
CA GLN A 53 16.56 7.44 0.09
C GLN A 53 15.22 6.64 0.03
N ASN A 54 14.55 6.48 1.16
CA ASN A 54 13.26 5.77 1.23
C ASN A 54 12.14 6.54 0.50
N LEU A 55 12.28 7.87 0.39
CA LEU A 55 11.22 8.79 0.00
C LEU A 55 11.49 9.52 -1.33
N GLN A 56 12.46 9.06 -2.11
CA GLN A 56 12.90 9.75 -3.34
C GLN A 56 11.75 10.10 -4.30
N PHE A 57 10.66 9.34 -4.29
CA PHE A 57 9.50 9.50 -5.18
C PHE A 57 8.20 9.77 -4.40
N PHE A 58 8.32 10.14 -3.12
CA PHE A 58 7.19 10.40 -2.23
C PHE A 58 7.21 11.84 -1.73
N PHE A 59 7.05 12.05 -0.44
CA PHE A 59 7.06 13.33 0.25
C PHE A 59 8.46 13.65 0.79
N PRO A 60 8.76 14.92 1.12
CA PRO A 60 10.03 15.29 1.75
C PRO A 60 10.26 14.54 3.06
N ALA A 61 11.51 14.15 3.32
CA ALA A 61 11.87 13.49 4.57
C ALA A 61 11.62 14.39 5.78
N THR A 62 11.14 13.79 6.87
CA THR A 62 11.01 14.47 8.17
C THR A 62 12.40 14.67 8.81
N GLN A 63 12.59 15.78 9.53
CA GLN A 63 13.88 16.09 10.17
C GLN A 63 13.87 15.70 11.65
N THR A 64 12.69 15.69 12.27
CA THR A 64 12.53 15.48 13.70
C THR A 64 11.51 14.39 14.01
N GLN A 65 11.65 13.78 15.20
CA GLN A 65 10.66 12.82 15.69
C GLN A 65 9.27 13.46 15.81
N HIS A 66 9.20 14.74 16.19
CA HIS A 66 7.93 15.45 16.31
C HIS A 66 7.21 15.58 14.96
N GLU A 67 7.92 15.90 13.88
CA GLU A 67 7.35 15.94 12.53
C GLU A 67 6.82 14.54 12.10
N THR A 68 7.57 13.49 12.45
CA THR A 68 7.12 12.12 12.21
C THR A 68 5.87 11.77 13.01
N ASP A 69 5.79 12.19 14.28
CA ASP A 69 4.61 11.97 15.12
C ASP A 69 3.39 12.69 14.54
N CYS A 70 3.56 13.92 14.05
CA CYS A 70 2.51 14.65 13.37
C CYS A 70 2.08 13.94 12.07
N LEU A 71 3.04 13.47 11.26
CA LEU A 71 2.77 12.70 10.05
C LEU A 71 1.98 11.42 10.39
N LEU A 72 2.43 10.65 11.39
CA LEU A 72 1.79 9.42 11.82
C LEU A 72 0.32 9.66 12.21
N VAL A 73 0.08 10.65 13.09
CA VAL A 73 -1.26 10.89 13.64
C VAL A 73 -2.18 11.49 12.58
N HIS A 74 -1.75 12.56 11.90
CA HIS A 74 -2.63 13.34 11.03
C HIS A 74 -2.82 12.73 9.65
N TYR A 75 -1.87 11.91 9.18
CA TYR A 75 -1.94 11.35 7.83
C TYR A 75 -2.35 9.87 7.82
N PHE A 76 -1.90 9.08 8.80
CA PHE A 76 -2.14 7.64 8.79
C PHE A 76 -3.17 7.18 9.84
N MET A 77 -3.16 7.75 11.06
CA MET A 77 -4.03 7.28 12.14
C MET A 77 -5.40 7.95 12.14
N LYS A 78 -5.51 9.19 11.66
CA LYS A 78 -6.77 9.94 11.66
C LYS A 78 -7.84 9.31 10.76
N GLU A 79 -7.43 8.75 9.62
CA GLU A 79 -8.30 8.07 8.66
C GLU A 79 -7.66 6.71 8.31
N PRO A 80 -7.80 5.69 9.17
CA PRO A 80 -7.01 4.48 9.07
C PRO A 80 -7.52 3.46 8.06
N LEU A 81 -8.76 3.60 7.54
CA LEU A 81 -9.32 2.64 6.60
C LEU A 81 -8.60 2.72 5.25
N GLY A 82 -8.09 1.57 4.81
CA GLY A 82 -7.32 1.48 3.57
C GLY A 82 -5.84 1.84 3.76
N VAL A 83 -5.36 1.92 5.00
CA VAL A 83 -3.95 2.19 5.32
C VAL A 83 -3.42 1.12 6.27
N TRP A 84 -2.32 0.46 5.90
CA TRP A 84 -1.72 -0.62 6.69
C TRP A 84 -0.23 -0.42 6.89
N ALA A 85 0.21 -0.60 8.12
CA ALA A 85 1.59 -0.88 8.45
C ALA A 85 1.97 -2.26 7.89
N ILE A 86 3.13 -2.36 7.26
CA ILE A 86 3.75 -3.63 6.87
C ILE A 86 4.68 -4.03 8.01
N VAL A 87 4.38 -5.14 8.66
CA VAL A 87 5.16 -5.65 9.79
C VAL A 87 5.86 -6.94 9.38
N ASP A 88 7.17 -7.00 9.57
CA ASP A 88 7.97 -8.22 9.42
C ASP A 88 7.63 -9.19 10.56
N LYS A 89 7.13 -10.38 10.24
CA LYS A 89 6.69 -11.39 11.25
C LYS A 89 7.83 -11.95 12.08
N GLU A 90 9.04 -12.02 11.52
CA GLU A 90 10.21 -12.56 12.22
C GLU A 90 10.73 -11.59 13.29
N LEU A 91 10.70 -10.30 12.99
CA LEU A 91 11.26 -9.25 13.84
C LEU A 91 10.20 -8.53 14.68
N ASP A 92 8.91 -8.75 14.39
CA ASP A 92 7.77 -7.97 14.92
C ASP A 92 7.99 -6.46 14.79
N LYS A 93 8.56 -6.04 13.65
CA LYS A 93 8.96 -4.66 13.37
C LYS A 93 8.18 -4.10 12.19
N MET A 94 7.68 -2.86 12.33
CA MET A 94 7.09 -2.13 11.21
C MET A 94 8.20 -1.70 10.24
N ILE A 95 8.09 -2.16 8.99
CA ILE A 95 9.12 -1.97 7.96
C ILE A 95 8.66 -1.12 6.79
N GLY A 96 7.38 -0.75 6.72
CA GLY A 96 6.82 0.03 5.63
C GLY A 96 5.33 0.29 5.78
N VAL A 97 4.77 0.94 4.79
CA VAL A 97 3.34 1.23 4.68
C VAL A 97 2.85 0.84 3.30
N VAL A 98 1.65 0.30 3.21
CA VAL A 98 0.88 0.15 1.99
C VAL A 98 -0.51 0.74 2.20
N CYS A 99 -1.04 1.46 1.21
CA CYS A 99 -2.34 2.11 1.35
C CYS A 99 -3.07 2.27 0.01
N PHE A 100 -4.36 2.51 0.08
CA PHE A 100 -5.15 3.04 -1.02
C PHE A 100 -5.20 4.57 -0.91
N GLU A 101 -4.49 5.28 -1.80
CA GLU A 101 -4.44 6.75 -1.82
C GLU A 101 -5.73 7.39 -2.32
N LYS A 102 -6.41 6.73 -3.25
CA LYS A 102 -7.69 7.15 -3.82
C LYS A 102 -8.59 5.94 -4.00
N ILE A 103 -9.81 6.06 -3.52
CA ILE A 103 -10.85 5.05 -3.69
C ILE A 103 -12.03 5.69 -4.44
N ASP A 104 -12.34 5.17 -5.62
CA ASP A 104 -13.55 5.50 -6.37
C ASP A 104 -14.58 4.38 -6.14
N VAL A 105 -15.51 4.64 -5.22
CA VAL A 105 -16.53 3.65 -4.81
C VAL A 105 -17.47 3.32 -5.98
N GLN A 106 -17.77 4.29 -6.83
CA GLN A 106 -18.68 4.07 -7.96
C GLN A 106 -18.06 3.18 -9.03
N LYS A 107 -16.76 3.38 -9.31
CA LYS A 107 -16.00 2.57 -10.26
C LYS A 107 -15.38 1.34 -9.63
N ARG A 108 -15.50 1.17 -8.31
CA ARG A 108 -14.89 0.09 -7.54
C ARG A 108 -13.38 -0.04 -7.82
N THR A 109 -12.69 1.10 -7.88
CA THR A 109 -11.26 1.17 -8.17
C THR A 109 -10.49 1.83 -7.02
N ALA A 110 -9.25 1.40 -6.80
CA ALA A 110 -8.35 2.03 -5.84
C ALA A 110 -6.97 2.26 -6.44
N GLU A 111 -6.34 3.40 -6.11
CA GLU A 111 -4.94 3.70 -6.43
C GLU A 111 -4.06 3.28 -5.25
N LEU A 112 -3.11 2.39 -5.50
CA LEU A 112 -2.26 1.79 -4.48
C LEU A 112 -0.95 2.57 -4.36
N GLY A 113 -0.62 3.00 -3.13
CA GLY A 113 0.63 3.62 -2.75
C GLY A 113 1.36 2.81 -1.68
N TYR A 114 2.70 2.88 -1.66
CA TYR A 114 3.50 2.16 -0.67
C TYR A 114 4.92 2.70 -0.57
N PHE A 115 5.52 2.54 0.59
CA PHE A 115 6.96 2.71 0.80
C PHE A 115 7.51 1.67 1.78
N LEU A 116 8.80 1.39 1.68
CA LEU A 116 9.49 0.38 2.49
C LEU A 116 10.84 0.93 2.95
N ASN A 117 11.25 0.60 4.17
CA ASN A 117 12.58 0.87 4.67
C ASN A 117 13.64 0.26 3.74
N ALA A 118 14.64 1.05 3.32
CA ALA A 118 15.68 0.64 2.38
C ALA A 118 16.46 -0.60 2.85
N SER A 119 16.60 -0.78 4.17
CA SER A 119 17.25 -1.96 4.76
C SER A 119 16.56 -3.29 4.42
N TYR A 120 15.31 -3.23 3.94
CA TYR A 120 14.48 -4.38 3.55
C TYR A 120 14.30 -4.52 2.03
N TRP A 121 14.92 -3.65 1.23
CA TRP A 121 14.84 -3.75 -0.22
C TRP A 121 15.55 -4.98 -0.78
N GLY A 122 15.17 -5.38 -1.98
CA GLY A 122 15.78 -6.51 -2.69
C GLY A 122 15.33 -7.89 -2.21
N ARG A 123 14.56 -8.00 -1.12
CA ARG A 123 14.08 -9.27 -0.54
C ARG A 123 12.73 -9.74 -1.06
N GLY A 124 12.10 -9.00 -1.97
CA GLY A 124 10.78 -9.31 -2.52
C GLY A 124 9.60 -8.98 -1.60
N LEU A 125 9.84 -8.38 -0.41
CA LEU A 125 8.80 -8.11 0.58
C LEU A 125 7.72 -7.14 0.07
N MET A 126 8.10 -6.08 -0.66
CA MET A 126 7.11 -5.17 -1.24
C MET A 126 6.29 -5.83 -2.36
N THR A 127 6.90 -6.71 -3.15
CA THR A 127 6.15 -7.50 -4.15
C THR A 127 5.12 -8.39 -3.46
N GLU A 128 5.50 -9.07 -2.38
CA GLU A 128 4.60 -9.89 -1.56
C GLU A 128 3.45 -9.05 -0.99
N ALA A 129 3.75 -7.88 -0.40
CA ALA A 129 2.75 -6.98 0.16
C ALA A 129 1.74 -6.49 -0.89
N VAL A 130 2.24 -6.02 -2.03
CA VAL A 130 1.41 -5.50 -3.14
C VAL A 130 0.57 -6.61 -3.76
N THR A 131 1.14 -7.81 -3.95
CA THR A 131 0.39 -8.97 -4.46
C THR A 131 -0.72 -9.35 -3.50
N CYS A 132 -0.38 -9.57 -2.21
CA CYS A 132 -1.35 -9.95 -1.18
C CYS A 132 -2.52 -8.96 -1.08
N LEU A 133 -2.22 -7.65 -0.97
CA LEU A 133 -3.26 -6.62 -0.84
C LEU A 133 -4.10 -6.49 -2.12
N SER A 134 -3.47 -6.50 -3.30
CA SER A 134 -4.21 -6.36 -4.56
C SER A 134 -5.12 -7.56 -4.82
N ASP A 135 -4.66 -8.78 -4.53
CA ASP A 135 -5.49 -9.98 -4.68
C ASP A 135 -6.66 -9.98 -3.69
N LEU A 136 -6.39 -9.63 -2.42
CA LEU A 136 -7.43 -9.50 -1.40
C LEU A 136 -8.48 -8.44 -1.77
N ALA A 137 -8.03 -7.30 -2.31
CA ALA A 137 -8.91 -6.22 -2.73
C ALA A 137 -9.85 -6.63 -3.87
N LEU A 138 -9.33 -7.34 -4.86
CA LEU A 138 -10.10 -7.81 -6.02
C LEU A 138 -11.04 -8.97 -5.62
N THR A 139 -10.57 -9.94 -4.83
CA THR A 139 -11.33 -11.16 -4.54
C THR A 139 -12.29 -11.05 -3.36
N ALA A 140 -12.02 -10.16 -2.39
CA ALA A 140 -12.77 -10.12 -1.13
C ALA A 140 -13.27 -8.74 -0.71
N MET A 141 -12.59 -7.64 -1.11
CA MET A 141 -13.04 -6.29 -0.73
C MET A 141 -13.99 -5.65 -1.75
N GLY A 142 -14.30 -6.35 -2.84
CA GLY A 142 -15.25 -5.90 -3.86
C GLY A 142 -14.69 -4.85 -4.81
N MET A 143 -13.38 -4.69 -4.91
CA MET A 143 -12.75 -3.86 -5.94
C MET A 143 -12.78 -4.58 -7.29
N GLU A 144 -12.95 -3.83 -8.38
CA GLU A 144 -12.89 -4.36 -9.74
C GLU A 144 -11.51 -4.14 -10.37
N ARG A 145 -10.82 -3.08 -9.91
CA ARG A 145 -9.51 -2.72 -10.46
C ARG A 145 -8.64 -2.04 -9.42
N ILE A 146 -7.38 -2.44 -9.38
CA ILE A 146 -6.33 -1.76 -8.61
C ILE A 146 -5.39 -1.05 -9.58
N ILE A 147 -5.07 0.20 -9.28
CA ILE A 147 -4.23 1.08 -10.08
C ILE A 147 -2.93 1.31 -9.33
N LEU A 148 -1.80 1.28 -10.03
CA LEU A 148 -0.50 1.65 -9.51
C LEU A 148 0.13 2.68 -10.45
N ILE A 149 0.51 3.83 -9.91
CA ILE A 149 1.21 4.88 -10.67
C ILE A 149 2.65 4.93 -10.19
N ALA A 150 3.58 4.73 -11.11
CA ALA A 150 5.01 4.78 -10.84
C ALA A 150 5.67 5.89 -11.65
N HIS A 151 6.56 6.65 -11.02
CA HIS A 151 7.47 7.55 -11.72
C HIS A 151 8.35 6.74 -12.68
N LEU A 152 8.59 7.23 -13.90
CA LEU A 152 9.37 6.51 -14.93
C LEU A 152 10.79 6.15 -14.46
N GLU A 153 11.36 6.96 -13.58
CA GLU A 153 12.69 6.72 -13.00
C GLU A 153 12.66 5.73 -11.82
N ASN A 154 11.49 5.47 -11.22
CA ASN A 154 11.34 4.54 -10.10
C ASN A 154 11.31 3.09 -10.60
N LYS A 155 12.48 2.58 -10.99
CA LYS A 155 12.62 1.21 -11.51
C LYS A 155 12.23 0.14 -10.50
N ALA A 156 12.35 0.43 -9.21
CA ALA A 156 11.94 -0.49 -8.15
C ALA A 156 10.43 -0.67 -8.14
N SER A 157 9.65 0.44 -8.15
CA SER A 157 8.19 0.39 -8.18
C SER A 157 7.66 -0.25 -9.48
N ILE A 158 8.28 0.02 -10.63
CA ILE A 158 7.94 -0.62 -11.90
C ILE A 158 8.09 -2.14 -11.79
N ARG A 159 9.20 -2.63 -11.25
CA ARG A 159 9.43 -4.07 -11.07
C ARG A 159 8.45 -4.71 -10.07
N VAL A 160 8.07 -3.97 -9.02
CA VAL A 160 7.03 -4.44 -8.09
C VAL A 160 5.71 -4.61 -8.84
N ALA A 161 5.27 -3.61 -9.60
CA ALA A 161 4.03 -3.67 -10.37
C ALA A 161 4.02 -4.89 -11.32
N GLU A 162 5.07 -5.05 -12.13
CA GLU A 162 5.19 -6.16 -13.08
C GLU A 162 5.15 -7.54 -12.38
N LYS A 163 5.93 -7.70 -11.30
CA LYS A 163 5.98 -8.97 -10.55
C LYS A 163 4.70 -9.29 -9.78
N SER A 164 3.92 -8.27 -9.43
CA SER A 164 2.62 -8.42 -8.75
C SER A 164 1.45 -8.62 -9.72
N GLY A 165 1.73 -8.80 -11.02
CA GLY A 165 0.72 -9.11 -12.03
C GLY A 165 0.00 -7.90 -12.61
N PHE A 166 0.46 -6.68 -12.33
CA PHE A 166 -0.09 -5.48 -12.94
C PHE A 166 0.35 -5.35 -14.40
N LYS A 167 -0.55 -4.92 -15.26
CA LYS A 167 -0.29 -4.66 -16.68
C LYS A 167 -0.08 -3.17 -16.93
N LEU A 168 0.94 -2.81 -17.70
CA LEU A 168 1.16 -1.43 -18.13
C LEU A 168 0.05 -1.02 -19.10
N VAL A 169 -0.68 0.06 -18.75
CA VAL A 169 -1.82 0.56 -19.54
C VAL A 169 -1.46 1.84 -20.28
N SER A 170 -0.75 2.77 -19.62
CA SER A 170 -0.41 4.04 -20.26
C SER A 170 0.83 4.70 -19.66
N ARG A 171 1.42 5.61 -20.44
CA ARG A 171 2.42 6.59 -20.00
C ARG A 171 1.83 7.98 -20.16
N PHE A 172 2.05 8.82 -19.15
CA PHE A 172 1.54 10.19 -19.18
C PHE A 172 2.52 11.15 -18.49
N LYS A 173 2.34 12.45 -18.77
CA LYS A 173 3.03 13.51 -18.04
C LYS A 173 2.10 14.08 -16.98
N GLY A 174 2.64 14.27 -15.77
CA GLY A 174 1.93 14.87 -14.65
C GLY A 174 2.83 15.79 -13.85
N ALA A 175 2.24 16.73 -13.14
CA ALA A 175 2.98 17.52 -12.17
C ALA A 175 3.27 16.69 -10.94
N ASP A 176 4.53 16.61 -10.57
CA ASP A 176 4.93 16.02 -9.30
C ASP A 176 4.25 16.75 -8.14
N ARG A 177 3.69 16.00 -7.20
CA ARG A 177 2.82 16.54 -6.13
C ARG A 177 3.56 17.54 -5.22
N TYR A 178 4.84 17.34 -5.03
CA TYR A 178 5.67 18.11 -4.09
C TYR A 178 6.55 19.14 -4.79
N THR A 179 7.24 18.76 -5.87
CA THR A 179 8.16 19.66 -6.58
C THR A 179 7.46 20.51 -7.62
N ARG A 180 6.21 20.18 -7.99
CA ARG A 180 5.45 20.82 -9.07
C ARG A 180 6.10 20.74 -10.46
N THR A 181 7.19 20.00 -10.60
CA THR A 181 7.85 19.77 -11.88
C THR A 181 7.10 18.73 -12.69
N MET A 182 7.07 18.91 -14.02
CA MET A 182 6.46 17.91 -14.91
C MET A 182 7.36 16.69 -14.98
N ARG A 183 6.77 15.51 -14.73
CA ARG A 183 7.44 14.23 -14.74
C ARG A 183 6.68 13.23 -15.62
N ASP A 184 7.38 12.20 -16.06
CA ASP A 184 6.79 11.07 -16.77
C ASP A 184 6.40 9.96 -15.78
N TYR A 185 5.17 9.47 -15.91
CA TYR A 185 4.61 8.41 -15.09
C TYR A 185 4.14 7.24 -15.96
N LEU A 186 4.18 6.06 -15.39
CA LEU A 186 3.58 4.84 -15.92
C LEU A 186 2.38 4.48 -15.06
N ARG A 187 1.27 4.16 -15.71
CA ARG A 187 0.07 3.64 -15.09
C ARG A 187 -0.05 2.16 -15.35
N PHE A 188 -0.12 1.40 -14.28
CA PHE A 188 -0.35 -0.03 -14.28
C PHE A 188 -1.72 -0.31 -13.70
N GLU A 189 -2.37 -1.38 -14.16
CA GLU A 189 -3.67 -1.83 -13.65
C GLU A 189 -3.66 -3.34 -13.44
N LYS A 190 -4.39 -3.78 -12.42
CA LYS A 190 -4.68 -5.19 -12.15
C LYS A 190 -6.18 -5.34 -11.93
N GLU A 191 -6.78 -6.30 -12.61
CA GLU A 191 -8.19 -6.67 -12.53
C GLU A 191 -8.28 -8.12 -12.08
N GLU A 192 -9.46 -8.53 -11.58
CA GLU A 192 -9.71 -9.94 -11.30
C GLU A 192 -9.62 -10.73 -12.60
N ASN A 193 -8.84 -11.80 -12.62
CA ASN A 193 -8.84 -12.71 -13.75
C ASN A 193 -10.16 -13.47 -13.75
N CYS A 194 -11.08 -13.08 -14.63
CA CYS A 194 -12.23 -13.91 -14.98
C CYS A 194 -11.70 -15.09 -15.80
N GLU A 195 -11.43 -16.25 -15.14
CA GLU A 195 -11.30 -17.53 -15.81
C GLU A 195 -12.70 -18.12 -16.07
#